data_a89f9e31fe715829456979a622a31020
#
_entry.id   a89f9e31fe715829456979a622a31020
#
_cell.length_a   1.000
_cell.length_b   1.000
_cell.length_c   1.000
_cell.angle_alpha   90.00
_cell.angle_beta   90.00
_cell.angle_gamma   90.00
#
_symmetry.space_group_name_H-M   'P 1'
#
loop_
_entity.id
_entity.type
_entity.pdbx_description
1 polymer ?
#
loop_
_entity_poly.entity_id
_entity_poly.type
_entity_poly.pdbx_seq_one_letter_code
_entity_poly.pdbx_strand_id
1 'polypeptide(L)'
;MRRLLFSLLMFCVMPAWADGHDQLYKVAGWPEQRAHFNDALSAAQQRYQNSLPPAVFQALVNNSNQRFAPKAVDQRAEAQLRKTLADPKPALTFFQSPLGKKIVAAELLATRRDQLAKNAKGLPKMQASDSRLLIIGHLAQALPAREAGAEVSLAIAGVAADSLSSMIPGLLGGGQAQGMLN
;
A
#
# COMPACT_ATOMS: atom_id res chain seq x y z
N MET A 1 -25.14 -14.66 61.79
CA MET A 1 -25.17 -15.46 60.56
C MET A 1 -25.21 -14.48 59.36
N ARG A 2 -24.07 -14.21 58.79
CA ARG A 2 -23.88 -13.19 57.73
C ARG A 2 -23.51 -13.92 56.43
N ARG A 3 -24.50 -14.04 55.53
CA ARG A 3 -24.32 -14.71 54.23
C ARG A 3 -23.67 -13.71 53.27
N LEU A 4 -22.38 -13.93 52.98
CA LEU A 4 -21.63 -13.23 51.93
C LEU A 4 -22.04 -13.88 50.60
N LEU A 5 -22.81 -13.12 49.80
CA LEU A 5 -23.07 -13.42 48.40
C LEU A 5 -21.87 -12.91 47.57
N PHE A 6 -21.03 -13.83 47.17
CA PHE A 6 -19.99 -13.60 46.14
C PHE A 6 -20.69 -13.61 44.77
N SER A 7 -20.96 -12.41 44.24
CA SER A 7 -21.33 -12.25 42.83
C SER A 7 -20.08 -12.38 41.95
N LEU A 8 -19.94 -13.56 41.37
CA LEU A 8 -18.93 -13.87 40.36
C LEU A 8 -19.35 -13.15 39.07
N LEU A 9 -18.82 -11.93 38.83
CA LEU A 9 -18.91 -11.23 37.54
C LEU A 9 -18.05 -11.99 36.54
N MET A 10 -18.66 -12.88 35.79
CA MET A 10 -18.07 -13.56 34.68
C MET A 10 -17.96 -12.55 33.52
N PHE A 11 -16.82 -11.86 33.43
CA PHE A 11 -16.45 -11.07 32.25
C PHE A 11 -16.32 -12.05 31.08
N CYS A 12 -17.37 -12.17 30.27
CA CYS A 12 -17.26 -12.72 28.93
C CYS A 12 -16.35 -11.82 28.13
N VAL A 13 -15.06 -12.14 28.13
CA VAL A 13 -14.12 -11.62 27.12
C VAL A 13 -14.57 -12.23 25.80
N MET A 14 -15.46 -11.53 25.09
CA MET A 14 -15.74 -11.86 23.70
C MET A 14 -14.42 -11.70 22.97
N PRO A 15 -13.89 -12.77 22.31
CA PRO A 15 -12.76 -12.57 21.42
C PRO A 15 -13.21 -11.51 20.41
N ALA A 16 -12.47 -10.39 20.34
CA ALA A 16 -12.66 -9.41 19.28
C ALA A 16 -12.41 -10.19 17.98
N TRP A 17 -13.48 -10.58 17.32
CA TRP A 17 -13.41 -11.22 16.01
C TRP A 17 -12.78 -10.19 15.11
N ALA A 18 -11.55 -10.46 14.67
CA ALA A 18 -10.87 -9.60 13.71
C ALA A 18 -11.88 -9.38 12.58
N ASP A 19 -12.19 -8.11 12.33
CA ASP A 19 -13.10 -7.73 11.25
C ASP A 19 -12.64 -8.43 9.97
N GLY A 20 -13.57 -9.00 9.21
CA GLY A 20 -13.24 -9.73 7.99
C GLY A 20 -12.40 -8.92 7.02
N HIS A 21 -12.52 -7.59 7.03
CA HIS A 21 -11.69 -6.69 6.23
C HIS A 21 -10.24 -6.64 6.73
N ASP A 22 -10.01 -6.60 8.06
CA ASP A 22 -8.67 -6.65 8.63
C ASP A 22 -7.98 -7.98 8.32
N GLN A 23 -8.75 -9.07 8.39
CA GLN A 23 -8.25 -10.38 8.03
C GLN A 23 -7.90 -10.45 6.54
N LEU A 24 -8.78 -9.91 5.67
CA LEU A 24 -8.53 -9.82 4.22
C LEU A 24 -7.28 -9.00 3.93
N TYR A 25 -7.14 -7.82 4.56
CA TYR A 25 -5.97 -6.96 4.41
C TYR A 25 -4.67 -7.72 4.67
N LYS A 26 -4.64 -8.54 5.72
CA LYS A 26 -3.47 -9.34 6.10
C LYS A 26 -3.22 -10.51 5.14
N VAL A 27 -4.24 -11.31 4.85
CA VAL A 27 -4.05 -12.53 4.01
C VAL A 27 -3.78 -12.22 2.55
N ALA A 28 -4.17 -11.02 2.08
CA ALA A 28 -3.81 -10.52 0.76
C ALA A 28 -2.36 -10.00 0.66
N GLY A 29 -1.59 -9.99 1.76
CA GLY A 29 -0.17 -9.61 1.78
C GLY A 29 0.08 -8.11 1.67
N TRP A 30 -0.93 -7.26 1.88
CA TRP A 30 -0.77 -5.81 1.73
C TRP A 30 0.16 -5.16 2.77
N PRO A 31 0.20 -5.60 4.05
CA PRO A 31 1.20 -5.11 5.00
C PRO A 31 2.65 -5.35 4.54
N GLU A 32 2.92 -6.51 3.95
CA GLU A 32 4.23 -6.88 3.41
C GLU A 32 4.57 -6.07 2.15
N GLN A 33 3.60 -5.88 1.23
CA GLN A 33 3.79 -5.02 0.05
C GLN A 33 4.10 -3.58 0.47
N ARG A 34 3.41 -3.04 1.48
CA ARG A 34 3.72 -1.74 2.07
C ARG A 34 5.14 -1.70 2.65
N ALA A 35 5.57 -2.78 3.33
CA ALA A 35 6.94 -2.85 3.85
C ALA A 35 7.98 -2.80 2.71
N HIS A 36 7.74 -3.49 1.59
CA HIS A 36 8.57 -3.40 0.38
C HIS A 36 8.61 -1.99 -0.20
N PHE A 37 7.47 -1.30 -0.22
CA PHE A 37 7.42 0.11 -0.64
C PHE A 37 8.26 1.00 0.26
N ASN A 38 8.18 0.83 1.59
CA ASN A 38 8.98 1.62 2.54
C ASN A 38 10.48 1.33 2.41
N ASP A 39 10.88 0.07 2.14
CA ASP A 39 12.28 -0.27 1.84
C ASP A 39 12.77 0.45 0.57
N ALA A 40 11.95 0.45 -0.49
CA ALA A 40 12.26 1.16 -1.72
C ALA A 40 12.33 2.68 -1.52
N LEU A 41 11.42 3.26 -0.74
CA LEU A 41 11.43 4.68 -0.38
C LEU A 41 12.70 5.06 0.38
N SER A 42 13.07 4.28 1.38
CA SER A 42 14.29 4.51 2.16
C SER A 42 15.54 4.43 1.29
N ALA A 43 15.61 3.47 0.37
CA ALA A 43 16.71 3.34 -0.57
C ALA A 43 16.77 4.53 -1.56
N ALA A 44 15.63 5.04 -2.00
CA ALA A 44 15.55 6.24 -2.84
C ALA A 44 16.04 7.47 -2.07
N GLN A 45 15.61 7.66 -0.82
CA GLN A 45 16.10 8.74 0.05
C GLN A 45 17.62 8.71 0.18
N GLN A 46 18.20 7.53 0.50
CA GLN A 46 19.66 7.38 0.60
C GLN A 46 20.39 7.74 -0.70
N ARG A 47 19.83 7.36 -1.86
CA ARG A 47 20.41 7.68 -3.18
C ARG A 47 20.49 9.17 -3.44
N TYR A 48 19.45 9.91 -3.05
CA TYR A 48 19.35 11.35 -3.32
C TYR A 48 19.93 12.23 -2.23
N GLN A 49 20.40 11.67 -1.12
CA GLN A 49 20.93 12.40 0.04
C GLN A 49 22.02 13.42 -0.35
N ASN A 50 22.95 13.03 -1.23
CA ASN A 50 24.06 13.86 -1.66
C ASN A 50 23.83 14.59 -2.99
N SER A 51 22.64 14.40 -3.59
CA SER A 51 22.31 14.99 -4.90
C SER A 51 21.43 16.23 -4.79
N LEU A 52 20.87 16.50 -3.61
CA LEU A 52 19.97 17.62 -3.35
C LEU A 52 20.56 18.55 -2.30
N PRO A 53 20.23 19.87 -2.35
CA PRO A 53 20.53 20.77 -1.25
C PRO A 53 19.97 20.24 0.07
N PRO A 54 20.69 20.35 1.22
CA PRO A 54 20.30 19.74 2.48
C PRO A 54 18.87 20.09 2.94
N ALA A 55 18.44 21.35 2.78
CA ALA A 55 17.11 21.79 3.16
C ALA A 55 16.01 21.13 2.30
N VAL A 56 16.25 21.02 0.97
CA VAL A 56 15.33 20.35 0.03
C VAL A 56 15.21 18.88 0.39
N PHE A 57 16.35 18.21 0.60
CA PHE A 57 16.38 16.80 0.98
C PHE A 57 15.63 16.55 2.28
N GLN A 58 15.88 17.37 3.32
CA GLN A 58 15.22 17.21 4.62
C GLN A 58 13.70 17.41 4.52
N ALA A 59 13.23 18.41 3.79
CA ALA A 59 11.80 18.64 3.54
C ALA A 59 11.17 17.43 2.82
N LEU A 60 11.83 16.91 1.80
CA LEU A 60 11.35 15.76 1.03
C LEU A 60 11.28 14.48 1.90
N VAL A 61 12.29 14.22 2.72
CA VAL A 61 12.31 13.09 3.67
C VAL A 61 11.18 13.22 4.69
N ASN A 62 11.02 14.39 5.31
CA ASN A 62 9.99 14.61 6.33
C ASN A 62 8.58 14.41 5.72
N ASN A 63 8.29 15.05 4.59
CA ASN A 63 6.99 14.96 3.94
C ASN A 63 6.68 13.54 3.44
N SER A 64 7.66 12.86 2.85
CA SER A 64 7.47 11.47 2.41
C SER A 64 7.25 10.52 3.58
N ASN A 65 8.03 10.63 4.66
CA ASN A 65 7.88 9.80 5.85
C ASN A 65 6.54 10.04 6.56
N GLN A 66 6.04 11.27 6.58
CA GLN A 66 4.73 11.60 7.13
C GLN A 66 3.60 11.03 6.25
N ARG A 67 3.65 11.27 4.94
CA ARG A 67 2.60 10.84 4.00
C ARG A 67 2.51 9.32 3.90
N PHE A 68 3.65 8.62 3.90
CA PHE A 68 3.75 7.18 3.78
C PHE A 68 4.04 6.47 5.11
N ALA A 69 3.74 7.12 6.24
CA ALA A 69 3.85 6.50 7.56
C ALA A 69 3.07 5.16 7.59
N PRO A 70 3.70 4.04 7.97
CA PRO A 70 3.11 2.71 7.87
C PRO A 70 1.69 2.62 8.44
N LYS A 71 1.52 3.06 9.68
CA LYS A 71 0.21 3.03 10.36
C LYS A 71 -0.85 3.85 9.64
N ALA A 72 -0.49 5.03 9.12
CA ALA A 72 -1.43 5.90 8.42
C ALA A 72 -1.83 5.31 7.05
N VAL A 73 -0.90 4.65 6.36
CA VAL A 73 -1.19 3.94 5.10
C VAL A 73 -2.13 2.76 5.36
N ASP A 74 -1.83 1.91 6.35
CA ASP A 74 -2.66 0.77 6.72
C ASP A 74 -4.09 1.22 7.07
N GLN A 75 -4.23 2.23 7.92
CA GLN A 75 -5.54 2.77 8.31
C GLN A 75 -6.36 3.28 7.11
N ARG A 76 -5.72 4.01 6.19
CA ARG A 76 -6.41 4.48 4.97
C ARG A 76 -6.82 3.33 4.06
N ALA A 77 -5.94 2.35 3.87
CA ALA A 77 -6.22 1.18 3.04
C ALA A 77 -7.37 0.35 3.61
N GLU A 78 -7.35 0.06 4.90
CA GLU A 78 -8.43 -0.66 5.57
C GLU A 78 -9.76 0.11 5.56
N ALA A 79 -9.72 1.43 5.78
CA ALA A 79 -10.91 2.27 5.70
C ALA A 79 -11.51 2.27 4.28
N GLN A 80 -10.66 2.36 3.26
CA GLN A 80 -11.11 2.29 1.87
C GLN A 80 -11.66 0.91 1.52
N LEU A 81 -11.02 -0.16 2.00
CA LEU A 81 -11.51 -1.52 1.80
C LEU A 81 -12.92 -1.70 2.39
N ARG A 82 -13.15 -1.24 3.62
CA ARG A 82 -14.49 -1.28 4.24
C ARG A 82 -15.54 -0.47 3.47
N LYS A 83 -15.12 0.65 2.89
CA LYS A 83 -16.01 1.51 2.10
C LYS A 83 -16.40 0.89 0.76
N THR A 84 -15.48 0.18 0.11
CA THR A 84 -15.67 -0.31 -1.26
C THR A 84 -16.10 -1.76 -1.35
N LEU A 85 -15.80 -2.57 -0.35
CA LEU A 85 -16.12 -4.00 -0.32
C LEU A 85 -17.12 -4.28 0.81
N ALA A 86 -18.39 -4.45 0.47
CA ALA A 86 -19.44 -4.68 1.45
C ALA A 86 -19.33 -6.03 2.16
N ASP A 87 -18.93 -7.09 1.43
CA ASP A 87 -18.73 -8.44 1.99
C ASP A 87 -17.31 -8.95 1.66
N PRO A 88 -16.42 -9.08 2.66
CA PRO A 88 -15.07 -9.57 2.45
C PRO A 88 -14.97 -11.11 2.30
N LYS A 89 -16.02 -11.87 2.62
CA LYS A 89 -15.97 -13.35 2.69
C LYS A 89 -15.53 -14.02 1.38
N PRO A 90 -16.06 -13.66 0.20
CA PRO A 90 -15.63 -14.28 -1.05
C PRO A 90 -14.15 -14.07 -1.33
N ALA A 91 -13.64 -12.86 -1.08
CA ALA A 91 -12.23 -12.53 -1.23
C ALA A 91 -11.36 -13.27 -0.20
N LEU A 92 -11.79 -13.33 1.06
CA LEU A 92 -11.11 -14.12 2.09
C LEU A 92 -10.99 -15.58 1.70
N THR A 93 -12.09 -16.20 1.24
CA THR A 93 -12.10 -17.61 0.79
C THR A 93 -11.09 -17.80 -0.33
N PHE A 94 -11.03 -16.87 -1.29
CA PHE A 94 -10.07 -16.93 -2.38
C PHE A 94 -8.62 -16.82 -1.88
N PHE A 95 -8.27 -15.78 -1.12
CA PHE A 95 -6.89 -15.54 -0.67
C PHE A 95 -6.40 -16.59 0.34
N GLN A 96 -7.31 -17.24 1.08
CA GLN A 96 -6.97 -18.36 1.96
C GLN A 96 -6.81 -19.70 1.23
N SER A 97 -7.27 -19.80 -0.02
CA SER A 97 -7.11 -20.98 -0.84
C SER A 97 -5.65 -21.25 -1.23
N PRO A 98 -5.28 -22.48 -1.64
CA PRO A 98 -3.94 -22.78 -2.15
C PRO A 98 -3.54 -21.88 -3.32
N LEU A 99 -4.48 -21.58 -4.23
CA LEU A 99 -4.24 -20.70 -5.37
C LEU A 99 -4.02 -19.25 -4.92
N GLY A 100 -4.87 -18.72 -4.05
CA GLY A 100 -4.73 -17.36 -3.52
C GLY A 100 -3.40 -17.15 -2.81
N LYS A 101 -3.02 -18.08 -1.94
CA LYS A 101 -1.71 -18.05 -1.26
C LYS A 101 -0.54 -18.07 -2.24
N LYS A 102 -0.62 -18.87 -3.32
CA LYS A 102 0.41 -18.92 -4.37
C LYS A 102 0.51 -17.57 -5.10
N ILE A 103 -0.62 -16.94 -5.39
CA ILE A 103 -0.65 -15.62 -6.03
C ILE A 103 -0.01 -14.57 -5.11
N VAL A 104 -0.43 -14.48 -3.85
CA VAL A 104 0.13 -13.53 -2.87
C VAL A 104 1.65 -13.73 -2.74
N ALA A 105 2.13 -14.96 -2.63
CA ALA A 105 3.57 -15.23 -2.57
C ALA A 105 4.32 -14.75 -3.82
N ALA A 106 3.74 -14.92 -5.02
CA ALA A 106 4.33 -14.44 -6.26
C ALA A 106 4.35 -12.91 -6.34
N GLU A 107 3.28 -12.24 -5.93
CA GLU A 107 3.19 -10.78 -5.87
C GLU A 107 4.19 -10.19 -4.87
N LEU A 108 4.29 -10.76 -3.67
CA LEU A 108 5.26 -10.35 -2.67
C LEU A 108 6.70 -10.52 -3.18
N LEU A 109 6.99 -11.61 -3.86
CA LEU A 109 8.30 -11.80 -4.48
C LEU A 109 8.57 -10.72 -5.54
N ALA A 110 7.59 -10.43 -6.41
CA ALA A 110 7.74 -9.48 -7.51
C ALA A 110 7.93 -8.03 -7.04
N THR A 111 7.36 -7.66 -5.89
CA THR A 111 7.46 -6.29 -5.32
C THR A 111 8.72 -6.06 -4.49
N ARG A 112 9.53 -7.08 -4.22
CA ARG A 112 10.80 -6.92 -3.51
C ARG A 112 11.78 -6.08 -4.31
N ARG A 113 12.52 -5.22 -3.64
CA ARG A 113 13.50 -4.30 -4.25
C ARG A 113 14.55 -5.03 -5.10
N ASP A 114 15.06 -6.17 -4.64
CA ASP A 114 16.04 -6.96 -5.40
C ASP A 114 15.47 -7.51 -6.71
N GLN A 115 14.19 -7.90 -6.72
CA GLN A 115 13.50 -8.36 -7.93
C GLN A 115 13.17 -7.19 -8.86
N LEU A 116 12.73 -6.06 -8.32
CA LEU A 116 12.51 -4.84 -9.11
C LEU A 116 13.79 -4.37 -9.78
N ALA A 117 14.93 -4.42 -9.07
CA ALA A 117 16.23 -4.06 -9.63
C ALA A 117 16.65 -5.00 -10.77
N LYS A 118 16.44 -6.32 -10.64
CA LYS A 118 16.71 -7.29 -11.71
C LYS A 118 15.86 -7.03 -12.96
N ASN A 119 14.63 -6.58 -12.77
CA ASN A 119 13.66 -6.34 -13.82
C ASN A 119 13.62 -4.87 -14.31
N ALA A 120 14.55 -4.02 -13.86
CA ALA A 120 14.58 -2.60 -14.20
C ALA A 120 14.68 -2.33 -15.71
N LYS A 121 15.25 -3.25 -16.48
CA LYS A 121 15.36 -3.20 -17.96
C LYS A 121 14.19 -3.89 -18.68
N GLY A 122 13.15 -4.27 -17.94
CA GLY A 122 12.01 -5.02 -18.41
C GLY A 122 12.08 -6.50 -18.05
N LEU A 123 10.93 -7.16 -18.11
CA LEU A 123 10.83 -8.60 -17.89
C LEU A 123 11.41 -9.37 -19.10
N PRO A 124 12.05 -10.52 -18.87
CA PRO A 124 12.47 -11.39 -19.97
C PRO A 124 11.25 -11.77 -20.83
N LYS A 125 11.42 -11.77 -22.15
CA LYS A 125 10.38 -12.26 -23.05
C LYS A 125 10.10 -13.73 -22.74
N MET A 126 8.90 -14.02 -22.30
CA MET A 126 8.44 -15.40 -22.07
C MET A 126 7.73 -15.91 -23.32
N GLN A 127 8.08 -17.10 -23.76
CA GLN A 127 7.27 -17.81 -24.73
C GLN A 127 6.04 -18.39 -24.00
N ALA A 128 4.87 -18.07 -24.49
CA ALA A 128 3.61 -18.59 -23.96
C ALA A 128 2.77 -19.10 -25.13
N SER A 129 1.98 -20.16 -24.91
CA SER A 129 0.97 -20.60 -25.86
C SER A 129 -0.09 -19.54 -26.10
N ASP A 130 -0.76 -19.55 -27.24
CA ASP A 130 -1.82 -18.59 -27.59
C ASP A 130 -2.93 -18.55 -26.55
N SER A 131 -3.34 -19.70 -26.01
CA SER A 131 -4.32 -19.79 -24.93
C SER A 131 -3.86 -19.07 -23.66
N ARG A 132 -2.58 -19.16 -23.32
CA ARG A 132 -2.01 -18.47 -22.15
C ARG A 132 -1.89 -16.97 -22.39
N LEU A 133 -1.54 -16.53 -23.59
CA LEU A 133 -1.54 -15.11 -23.97
C LEU A 133 -2.92 -14.49 -23.87
N LEU A 134 -3.95 -15.23 -24.30
CA LEU A 134 -5.35 -14.79 -24.21
C LEU A 134 -5.78 -14.61 -22.74
N ILE A 135 -5.46 -15.53 -21.85
CA ILE A 135 -5.74 -15.42 -20.41
C ILE A 135 -5.00 -14.23 -19.80
N ILE A 136 -3.73 -14.03 -20.13
CA ILE A 136 -2.92 -12.89 -19.67
C ILE A 136 -3.56 -11.58 -20.14
N GLY A 137 -4.03 -11.51 -21.38
CA GLY A 137 -4.74 -10.37 -21.95
C GLY A 137 -6.02 -10.04 -21.16
N HIS A 138 -6.84 -11.03 -20.84
CA HIS A 138 -8.04 -10.85 -20.03
C HIS A 138 -7.70 -10.37 -18.60
N LEU A 139 -6.67 -10.93 -17.97
CA LEU A 139 -6.20 -10.48 -16.65
C LEU A 139 -5.71 -9.04 -16.69
N ALA A 140 -4.94 -8.65 -17.70
CA ALA A 140 -4.43 -7.30 -17.86
C ALA A 140 -5.55 -6.27 -18.06
N GLN A 141 -6.68 -6.66 -18.69
CA GLN A 141 -7.86 -5.82 -18.83
C GLN A 141 -8.69 -5.75 -17.54
N ALA A 142 -8.74 -6.82 -16.76
CA ALA A 142 -9.50 -6.88 -15.52
C ALA A 142 -8.80 -6.21 -14.33
N LEU A 143 -7.48 -6.09 -14.37
CA LEU A 143 -6.70 -5.48 -13.30
C LEU A 143 -6.52 -3.98 -13.54
N PRO A 144 -6.86 -3.09 -12.59
CA PRO A 144 -6.69 -1.64 -12.71
C PRO A 144 -5.22 -1.21 -12.51
N ALA A 145 -4.28 -1.92 -13.18
CA ALA A 145 -2.84 -1.70 -12.98
C ALA A 145 -2.37 -0.32 -13.47
N ARG A 146 -3.00 0.20 -14.52
CA ARG A 146 -2.67 1.53 -15.07
C ARG A 146 -3.15 2.63 -14.12
N GLU A 147 -4.36 2.51 -13.61
CA GLU A 147 -4.98 3.43 -12.66
C GLU A 147 -4.20 3.42 -11.34
N ALA A 148 -3.85 2.24 -10.83
CA ALA A 148 -3.03 2.11 -9.63
C ALA A 148 -1.65 2.75 -9.82
N GLY A 149 -1.01 2.59 -10.99
CA GLY A 149 0.26 3.23 -11.31
C GLY A 149 0.15 4.76 -11.37
N ALA A 150 -0.93 5.28 -11.92
CA ALA A 150 -1.21 6.73 -11.95
C ALA A 150 -1.38 7.30 -10.54
N GLU A 151 -2.16 6.65 -9.68
CA GLU A 151 -2.37 7.07 -8.29
C GLU A 151 -1.06 7.11 -7.48
N VAL A 152 -0.19 6.11 -7.63
CA VAL A 152 1.14 6.10 -7.00
C VAL A 152 1.99 7.27 -7.51
N SER A 153 1.99 7.52 -8.82
CA SER A 153 2.73 8.61 -9.43
C SER A 153 2.26 9.97 -8.92
N LEU A 154 0.94 10.18 -8.82
CA LEU A 154 0.34 11.39 -8.25
C LEU A 154 0.68 11.57 -6.77
N ALA A 155 0.69 10.49 -5.98
CA ALA A 155 1.08 10.55 -4.58
C ALA A 155 2.54 10.98 -4.40
N ILE A 156 3.45 10.50 -5.25
CA ILE A 156 4.87 10.89 -5.25
C ILE A 156 5.03 12.34 -5.70
N ALA A 157 4.35 12.76 -6.77
CA ALA A 157 4.37 14.14 -7.25
C ALA A 157 3.84 15.12 -6.18
N GLY A 158 2.79 14.72 -5.44
CA GLY A 158 2.27 15.49 -4.31
C GLY A 158 3.30 15.72 -3.21
N VAL A 159 4.08 14.69 -2.85
CA VAL A 159 5.18 14.86 -1.87
C VAL A 159 6.22 15.86 -2.35
N ALA A 160 6.59 15.81 -3.62
CA ALA A 160 7.54 16.77 -4.19
C ALA A 160 6.98 18.20 -4.17
N ALA A 161 5.73 18.39 -4.57
CA ALA A 161 5.06 19.69 -4.55
C ALA A 161 4.94 20.25 -3.12
N ASP A 162 4.51 19.45 -2.15
CA ASP A 162 4.40 19.83 -0.73
C ASP A 162 5.79 20.23 -0.16
N SER A 163 6.84 19.49 -0.56
CA SER A 163 8.20 19.77 -0.12
C SER A 163 8.72 21.10 -0.65
N LEU A 164 8.45 21.42 -1.93
CA LEU A 164 8.80 22.71 -2.52
C LEU A 164 7.98 23.86 -1.91
N SER A 165 6.69 23.66 -1.71
CA SER A 165 5.79 24.66 -1.10
C SER A 165 6.18 25.01 0.33
N SER A 166 6.64 24.03 1.10
CA SER A 166 7.09 24.26 2.48
C SER A 166 8.38 25.09 2.57
N MET A 167 9.17 25.12 1.49
CA MET A 167 10.43 25.86 1.43
C MET A 167 10.27 27.30 0.92
N ILE A 168 9.24 27.56 0.13
CA ILE A 168 8.99 28.87 -0.49
C ILE A 168 7.56 29.29 -0.12
N PRO A 169 7.34 29.79 1.11
CA PRO A 169 6.04 30.30 1.52
C PRO A 169 5.60 31.42 0.58
N GLY A 170 4.51 31.22 -0.15
CA GLY A 170 3.94 32.22 -1.07
C GLY A 170 4.21 32.02 -2.57
N LEU A 171 5.06 31.06 -2.98
CA LEU A 171 5.29 30.81 -4.41
C LEU A 171 4.14 30.03 -5.07
N LEU A 172 3.47 29.16 -4.30
CA LEU A 172 2.28 28.44 -4.72
C LEU A 172 1.16 28.80 -3.73
N GLY A 173 0.52 29.95 -3.96
CA GLY A 173 -0.70 30.28 -3.23
C GLY A 173 -1.67 29.10 -3.31
N GLY A 174 -2.18 28.67 -2.17
CA GLY A 174 -2.86 27.39 -1.90
C GLY A 174 -4.10 27.03 -2.73
N GLY A 175 -4.17 27.44 -3.98
CA GLY A 175 -5.23 27.09 -4.94
C GLY A 175 -4.75 26.70 -6.33
N GLN A 176 -3.51 26.99 -6.69
CA GLN A 176 -3.03 26.72 -8.06
C GLN A 176 -2.40 25.33 -8.24
N ALA A 177 -1.88 24.72 -7.19
CA ALA A 177 -1.33 23.36 -7.27
C ALA A 177 -2.40 22.30 -7.53
N GLN A 178 -3.64 22.53 -7.07
CA GLN A 178 -4.77 21.63 -7.33
C GLN A 178 -5.34 21.77 -8.74
N GLY A 179 -5.16 22.91 -9.40
CA GLY A 179 -5.63 23.16 -10.76
C GLY A 179 -4.74 22.60 -11.87
N MET A 180 -3.50 22.21 -11.58
CA MET A 180 -2.59 21.58 -12.55
C MET A 180 -2.68 20.05 -12.56
N LEU A 181 -3.45 19.46 -11.67
CA LEU A 181 -3.59 18.01 -11.50
C LEU A 181 -5.00 17.49 -11.89
N ASN A 182 -5.86 18.38 -12.39
CA ASN A 182 -7.15 18.05 -13.03
C ASN A 182 -6.99 18.21 -14.57
#